data_d60494847543b9e8d54b3e2f28bc6d91
#
_entry.id   d60494847543b9e8d54b3e2f28bc6d91
#
_cell.length_a   1.000
_cell.length_b   1.000
_cell.length_c   1.000
_cell.angle_alpha   90.00
_cell.angle_beta   90.00
_cell.angle_gamma   90.00
#
_symmetry.space_group_name_H-M   'P 1'
#
loop_
_entity.id
_entity.type
_entity.pdbx_description
1 polymer ?
#
loop_
_entity_poly.entity_id
_entity_poly.type
_entity_poly.pdbx_seq_one_letter_code
_entity_poly.pdbx_strand_id
1 'polypeptide(L)'
;MVLRQLLEKHPELRPEAEQSATEYVSSSSTDEIAQDVYDRITGIGLDELSGRAGKHPWGYVEPGEAAIELMDESLQDLADDMKRKAELGLLPAAQVVCVGIVQGLYQARDTKSDGALGWAPDFPAEHAGYILEEFLRACSPAARKEARQNLAVCLVKCAPEWTEGLVRACNYSK
;
A
#
# COMPACT_ATOMS: atom_id res chain seq x y z
N MET A 1 27.19 -9.03 -0.49
CA MET A 1 28.18 -10.11 -0.77
C MET A 1 28.61 -10.89 0.47
N VAL A 2 28.97 -10.24 1.58
CA VAL A 2 29.49 -10.90 2.80
C VAL A 2 28.49 -11.86 3.46
N LEU A 3 27.23 -11.46 3.63
CA LEU A 3 26.20 -12.29 4.28
C LEU A 3 25.95 -13.62 3.56
N ARG A 4 25.89 -13.58 2.22
CA ARG A 4 25.71 -14.78 1.41
C ARG A 4 26.86 -15.77 1.59
N GLN A 5 28.10 -15.28 1.58
CA GLN A 5 29.28 -16.13 1.81
C GLN A 5 29.33 -16.68 3.23
N LEU A 6 28.82 -15.93 4.22
CA LEU A 6 28.73 -16.40 5.61
C LEU A 6 27.73 -17.55 5.72
N LEU A 7 26.52 -17.41 5.13
CA LEU A 7 25.48 -18.44 5.15
C LEU A 7 25.83 -19.67 4.30
N GLU A 8 26.68 -19.52 3.29
CA GLU A 8 27.22 -20.64 2.53
C GLU A 8 28.26 -21.45 3.35
N LYS A 9 29.04 -20.77 4.21
CA LYS A 9 30.02 -21.43 5.10
C LYS A 9 29.39 -22.00 6.38
N HIS A 10 28.26 -21.44 6.80
CA HIS A 10 27.57 -21.78 8.05
C HIS A 10 26.09 -22.03 7.76
N PRO A 11 25.73 -23.13 7.08
CA PRO A 11 24.35 -23.45 6.70
C PRO A 11 23.42 -23.60 7.92
N GLU A 12 23.96 -23.92 9.09
CA GLU A 12 23.24 -24.04 10.35
C GLU A 12 22.68 -22.69 10.83
N LEU A 13 23.25 -21.55 10.42
CA LEU A 13 22.77 -20.21 10.77
C LEU A 13 21.64 -19.70 9.85
N ARG A 14 21.36 -20.41 8.76
CA ARG A 14 20.36 -19.97 7.78
C ARG A 14 18.95 -19.85 8.38
N PRO A 15 18.41 -20.82 9.15
CA PRO A 15 17.09 -20.70 9.75
C PRO A 15 16.97 -19.50 10.71
N GLU A 16 17.99 -19.26 11.52
CA GLU A 16 18.03 -18.14 12.45
C GLU A 16 18.13 -16.79 11.72
N ALA A 17 18.94 -16.71 10.66
CA ALA A 17 19.04 -15.51 9.84
C ALA A 17 17.75 -15.22 9.08
N GLU A 18 17.09 -16.25 8.56
CA GLU A 18 15.78 -16.13 7.88
C GLU A 18 14.69 -15.71 8.87
N GLN A 19 14.67 -16.26 10.09
CA GLN A 19 13.74 -15.87 11.13
C GLN A 19 13.96 -14.41 11.55
N SER A 20 15.21 -14.02 11.85
CA SER A 20 15.56 -12.63 12.23
C SER A 20 15.25 -11.63 11.12
N ALA A 21 15.51 -12.00 9.85
CA ALA A 21 15.15 -11.18 8.71
C ALA A 21 13.62 -11.01 8.58
N THR A 22 12.86 -12.09 8.81
CA THR A 22 11.41 -12.09 8.78
C THR A 22 10.84 -11.22 9.91
N GLU A 23 11.36 -11.35 11.12
CA GLU A 23 10.97 -10.52 12.27
C GLU A 23 11.28 -9.04 12.03
N TYR A 24 12.46 -8.72 11.50
CA TYR A 24 12.85 -7.35 11.16
C TYR A 24 11.96 -6.72 10.08
N VAL A 25 11.67 -7.49 9.03
CA VAL A 25 10.80 -7.04 7.91
C VAL A 25 9.33 -6.92 8.33
N SER A 26 8.93 -7.66 9.39
CA SER A 26 7.57 -7.63 9.95
C SER A 26 7.42 -6.61 11.11
N SER A 27 8.44 -5.82 11.41
CA SER A 27 8.46 -4.92 12.59
C SER A 27 7.50 -3.75 12.51
N SER A 28 7.05 -3.34 11.32
CA SER A 28 6.04 -2.29 11.18
C SER A 28 4.66 -2.83 11.49
N SER A 29 3.94 -2.17 12.39
CA SER A 29 2.54 -2.52 12.66
C SER A 29 1.60 -1.98 11.57
N THR A 30 0.47 -2.65 11.37
CA THR A 30 -0.57 -2.17 10.46
C THR A 30 -1.02 -0.74 10.81
N ASP A 31 -1.12 -0.43 12.10
CA ASP A 31 -1.57 0.89 12.58
C ASP A 31 -0.53 1.99 12.32
N GLU A 32 0.77 1.69 12.45
CA GLU A 32 1.83 2.65 12.11
C GLU A 32 1.81 2.98 10.61
N ILE A 33 1.67 1.98 9.77
CA ILE A 33 1.55 2.19 8.31
C ILE A 33 0.27 2.97 7.99
N ALA A 34 -0.84 2.65 8.64
CA ALA A 34 -2.10 3.37 8.43
C ALA A 34 -1.99 4.85 8.81
N GLN A 35 -1.34 5.15 9.92
CA GLN A 35 -1.09 6.53 10.32
C GLN A 35 -0.17 7.25 9.32
N ASP A 36 0.92 6.61 8.87
CA ASP A 36 1.82 7.18 7.87
C ASP A 36 1.09 7.50 6.55
N VAL A 37 0.25 6.58 6.07
CA VAL A 37 -0.60 6.81 4.88
C VAL A 37 -1.56 7.98 5.08
N TYR A 38 -2.26 8.00 6.22
CA TYR A 38 -3.18 9.09 6.55
C TYR A 38 -2.45 10.44 6.54
N ASP A 39 -1.31 10.54 7.22
CA ASP A 39 -0.54 11.77 7.33
C ASP A 39 -0.01 12.24 5.96
N ARG A 40 0.47 11.31 5.12
CA ARG A 40 0.96 11.61 3.78
C ARG A 40 -0.12 12.22 2.89
N ILE A 41 -1.28 11.56 2.74
CA ILE A 41 -2.33 12.03 1.82
C ILE A 41 -3.08 13.25 2.33
N THR A 42 -3.23 13.41 3.66
CA THR A 42 -3.87 14.59 4.24
C THR A 42 -2.91 15.78 4.35
N GLY A 43 -1.61 15.52 4.36
CA GLY A 43 -0.56 16.53 4.47
C GLY A 43 -0.24 17.28 3.17
N ILE A 44 -0.67 16.79 2.00
CA ILE A 44 -0.41 17.45 0.71
C ILE A 44 -1.24 18.72 0.60
N GLY A 45 -0.55 19.86 0.73
CA GLY A 45 -1.18 21.19 0.80
C GLY A 45 -1.47 21.82 -0.57
N LEU A 46 -2.11 23.00 -0.52
CA LEU A 46 -2.42 23.79 -1.73
C LEU A 46 -1.16 24.26 -2.47
N ASP A 47 -0.05 24.50 -1.78
CA ASP A 47 1.19 24.95 -2.41
C ASP A 47 1.77 23.88 -3.32
N GLU A 48 1.78 22.63 -2.87
CA GLU A 48 2.24 21.48 -3.66
C GLU A 48 1.31 21.24 -4.86
N LEU A 49 -0.01 21.28 -4.61
CA LEU A 49 -1.02 21.16 -5.66
C LEU A 49 -0.88 22.24 -6.72
N SER A 50 -0.70 23.50 -6.30
CA SER A 50 -0.53 24.65 -7.21
C SER A 50 0.75 24.57 -8.02
N GLY A 51 1.79 23.94 -7.47
CA GLY A 51 3.05 23.69 -8.19
C GLY A 51 2.92 22.64 -9.30
N ARG A 52 1.98 21.71 -9.17
CA ARG A 52 1.74 20.63 -10.14
C ARG A 52 0.61 20.96 -11.12
N ALA A 53 -0.48 21.58 -10.67
CA ALA A 53 -1.64 21.94 -11.47
C ALA A 53 -1.41 23.19 -12.32
N GLY A 54 -2.15 23.34 -13.42
CA GLY A 54 -2.18 24.52 -14.26
C GLY A 54 -1.46 24.38 -15.58
N LYS A 55 -0.98 25.51 -16.13
CA LYS A 55 -0.42 25.57 -17.47
C LYS A 55 1.08 25.27 -17.45
N HIS A 56 1.47 24.24 -18.18
CA HIS A 56 2.87 23.82 -18.39
C HIS A 56 3.25 23.89 -19.88
N PRO A 57 4.54 23.84 -20.23
CA PRO A 57 5.00 23.82 -21.64
C PRO A 57 4.44 22.65 -22.47
N TRP A 58 4.08 21.55 -21.80
CA TRP A 58 3.53 20.33 -22.42
C TRP A 58 2.00 20.23 -22.38
N GLY A 59 1.29 21.14 -21.72
CA GLY A 59 -0.16 21.14 -21.63
C GLY A 59 -0.70 21.77 -20.37
N TYR A 60 -1.99 21.55 -20.12
CA TYR A 60 -2.67 21.96 -18.90
C TYR A 60 -2.98 20.72 -18.04
N VAL A 61 -2.63 20.78 -16.78
CA VAL A 61 -2.92 19.73 -15.78
C VAL A 61 -4.07 20.20 -14.90
N GLU A 62 -5.13 19.44 -14.90
CA GLU A 62 -6.31 19.74 -14.04
C GLU A 62 -5.95 19.54 -12.56
N PRO A 63 -6.50 20.37 -11.65
CA PRO A 63 -6.18 20.24 -10.22
C PRO A 63 -6.50 18.84 -9.64
N GLY A 64 -7.58 18.20 -10.08
CA GLY A 64 -7.92 16.85 -9.66
C GLY A 64 -6.91 15.80 -10.14
N GLU A 65 -6.41 15.93 -11.37
CA GLU A 65 -5.36 15.07 -11.93
C GLU A 65 -4.04 15.24 -11.14
N ALA A 66 -3.63 16.50 -10.92
CA ALA A 66 -2.45 16.81 -10.11
C ALA A 66 -2.56 16.27 -8.68
N ALA A 67 -3.75 16.33 -8.07
CA ALA A 67 -4.01 15.80 -6.75
C ALA A 67 -3.84 14.27 -6.68
N ILE A 68 -4.39 13.56 -7.67
CA ILE A 68 -4.25 12.09 -7.78
C ILE A 68 -2.77 11.72 -7.92
N GLU A 69 -2.04 12.38 -8.85
CA GLU A 69 -0.62 12.12 -9.06
C GLU A 69 0.21 12.34 -7.78
N LEU A 70 -0.01 13.43 -7.05
CA LEU A 70 0.72 13.72 -5.82
C LEU A 70 0.45 12.70 -4.73
N MET A 71 -0.82 12.29 -4.55
CA MET A 71 -1.17 11.26 -3.57
C MET A 71 -0.62 9.90 -3.94
N ASP A 72 -0.68 9.51 -5.22
CA ASP A 72 -0.11 8.26 -5.73
C ASP A 72 1.41 8.21 -5.53
N GLU A 73 2.13 9.28 -5.93
CA GLU A 73 3.56 9.41 -5.70
C GLU A 73 3.94 9.31 -4.22
N SER A 74 3.12 9.87 -3.32
CA SER A 74 3.37 9.83 -1.88
C SER A 74 3.27 8.43 -1.26
N LEU A 75 2.55 7.51 -1.91
CA LEU A 75 2.33 6.14 -1.45
C LEU A 75 3.17 5.10 -2.21
N GLN A 76 3.89 5.51 -3.26
CA GLN A 76 4.58 4.60 -4.16
C GLN A 76 5.62 3.72 -3.45
N ASP A 77 6.38 4.26 -2.50
CA ASP A 77 7.40 3.52 -1.75
C ASP A 77 6.79 2.40 -0.89
N LEU A 78 5.61 2.65 -0.27
CA LEU A 78 4.88 1.63 0.49
C LEU A 78 4.31 0.55 -0.43
N ALA A 79 3.77 0.94 -1.58
CA ALA A 79 3.26 -0.01 -2.58
C ALA A 79 4.39 -0.88 -3.15
N ASP A 80 5.56 -0.30 -3.40
CA ASP A 80 6.72 -1.04 -3.89
C ASP A 80 7.31 -1.98 -2.83
N ASP A 81 7.33 -1.58 -1.56
CA ASP A 81 7.74 -2.45 -0.45
C ASP A 81 6.80 -3.64 -0.29
N MET A 82 5.48 -3.39 -0.34
CA MET A 82 4.45 -4.44 -0.34
C MET A 82 4.66 -5.45 -1.46
N LYS A 83 4.81 -4.97 -2.71
CA LYS A 83 5.04 -5.82 -3.89
C LYS A 83 6.30 -6.66 -3.73
N ARG A 84 7.41 -6.04 -3.37
CA ARG A 84 8.68 -6.70 -3.16
C ARG A 84 8.59 -7.81 -2.10
N LYS A 85 7.91 -7.56 -0.96
CA LYS A 85 7.69 -8.56 0.08
C LYS A 85 6.85 -9.74 -0.43
N ALA A 86 5.80 -9.48 -1.20
CA ALA A 86 4.95 -10.51 -1.79
C ALA A 86 5.71 -11.39 -2.81
N GLU A 87 6.50 -10.78 -3.69
CA GLU A 87 7.35 -11.47 -4.67
C GLU A 87 8.43 -12.35 -4.02
N LEU A 88 8.95 -11.92 -2.87
CA LEU A 88 9.89 -12.70 -2.05
C LEU A 88 9.22 -13.83 -1.25
N GLY A 89 7.88 -13.95 -1.30
CA GLY A 89 7.12 -14.95 -0.55
C GLY A 89 6.91 -14.59 0.93
N LEU A 90 7.24 -13.38 1.35
CA LEU A 90 7.03 -12.87 2.71
C LEU A 90 5.58 -12.38 2.87
N LEU A 91 4.62 -13.28 2.61
CA LEU A 91 3.20 -12.95 2.52
C LEU A 91 2.63 -12.27 3.78
N PRO A 92 2.93 -12.73 5.01
CA PRO A 92 2.42 -12.05 6.22
C PRO A 92 2.88 -10.60 6.30
N ALA A 93 4.16 -10.33 6.00
CA ALA A 93 4.71 -8.98 6.02
C ALA A 93 4.14 -8.10 4.90
N ALA A 94 3.98 -8.64 3.69
CA ALA A 94 3.35 -7.96 2.58
C ALA A 94 1.88 -7.62 2.88
N GLN A 95 1.16 -8.53 3.53
CA GLN A 95 -0.23 -8.33 3.94
C GLN A 95 -0.37 -7.23 5.00
N VAL A 96 0.56 -7.14 5.97
CA VAL A 96 0.59 -6.05 6.95
C VAL A 96 0.68 -4.70 6.26
N VAL A 97 1.58 -4.55 5.27
CA VAL A 97 1.71 -3.31 4.50
C VAL A 97 0.44 -3.03 3.70
N CYS A 98 -0.08 -4.01 2.98
CA CYS A 98 -1.31 -3.88 2.18
C CYS A 98 -2.50 -3.42 3.04
N VAL A 99 -2.75 -4.08 4.17
CA VAL A 99 -3.86 -3.76 5.08
C VAL A 99 -3.64 -2.39 5.73
N GLY A 100 -2.40 -2.03 6.08
CA GLY A 100 -2.05 -0.72 6.63
C GLY A 100 -2.35 0.40 5.64
N ILE A 101 -1.97 0.24 4.36
CA ILE A 101 -2.31 1.23 3.31
C ILE A 101 -3.84 1.37 3.19
N VAL A 102 -4.58 0.28 3.07
CA VAL A 102 -6.05 0.31 2.95
C VAL A 102 -6.70 0.95 4.18
N GLN A 103 -6.20 0.67 5.38
CA GLN A 103 -6.71 1.25 6.64
C GLN A 103 -6.47 2.76 6.69
N GLY A 104 -5.29 3.24 6.32
CA GLY A 104 -4.98 4.67 6.30
C GLY A 104 -5.82 5.44 5.28
N LEU A 105 -6.00 4.88 4.08
CA LEU A 105 -6.91 5.40 3.06
C LEU A 105 -8.35 5.47 3.58
N TYR A 106 -8.82 4.40 4.26
CA TYR A 106 -10.16 4.38 4.85
C TYR A 106 -10.33 5.43 5.94
N GLN A 107 -9.32 5.67 6.76
CA GLN A 107 -9.35 6.73 7.78
C GLN A 107 -9.44 8.13 7.17
N ALA A 108 -8.81 8.35 6.03
CA ALA A 108 -8.82 9.63 5.35
C ALA A 108 -10.11 9.95 4.56
N ARG A 109 -10.97 8.97 4.30
CA ARG A 109 -12.16 9.08 3.40
C ARG A 109 -13.09 10.26 3.68
N ASP A 110 -13.27 10.60 4.97
CA ASP A 110 -14.17 11.65 5.41
C ASP A 110 -13.42 12.94 5.85
N THR A 111 -12.10 12.96 5.65
CA THR A 111 -11.29 14.11 6.06
C THR A 111 -11.53 15.28 5.12
N LYS A 112 -11.99 16.39 5.71
CA LYS A 112 -12.12 17.65 4.97
C LYS A 112 -10.73 18.27 4.83
N SER A 113 -10.31 18.48 3.60
CA SER A 113 -9.02 19.06 3.26
C SER A 113 -9.18 20.13 2.19
N ASP A 114 -8.46 21.21 2.34
CA ASP A 114 -8.31 22.23 1.29
C ASP A 114 -7.17 21.86 0.31
N GLY A 115 -6.36 20.83 0.64
CA GLY A 115 -5.26 20.33 -0.17
C GLY A 115 -5.69 19.30 -1.22
N ALA A 116 -4.74 18.43 -1.63
CA ALA A 116 -4.95 17.47 -2.71
C ALA A 116 -6.17 16.56 -2.48
N LEU A 117 -6.37 16.06 -1.26
CA LEU A 117 -7.50 15.19 -0.94
C LEU A 117 -8.87 15.86 -1.20
N GLY A 118 -8.97 17.18 -1.01
CA GLY A 118 -10.20 17.93 -1.31
C GLY A 118 -10.53 18.04 -2.80
N TRP A 119 -9.51 17.91 -3.68
CA TRP A 119 -9.66 17.93 -5.13
C TRP A 119 -9.87 16.56 -5.76
N ALA A 120 -9.57 15.49 -5.02
CA ALA A 120 -9.79 14.10 -5.45
C ALA A 120 -10.35 13.26 -4.29
N PRO A 121 -11.58 13.55 -3.81
CA PRO A 121 -12.16 12.90 -2.63
C PRO A 121 -12.41 11.40 -2.81
N ASP A 122 -12.53 10.91 -4.04
CA ASP A 122 -12.75 9.50 -4.35
C ASP A 122 -11.43 8.69 -4.37
N PHE A 123 -10.27 9.37 -4.42
CA PHE A 123 -8.96 8.72 -4.47
C PHE A 123 -8.77 7.64 -3.40
N PRO A 124 -9.12 7.85 -2.10
CA PRO A 124 -8.89 6.83 -1.09
C PRO A 124 -9.58 5.50 -1.38
N ALA A 125 -10.82 5.53 -1.86
CA ALA A 125 -11.59 4.32 -2.15
C ALA A 125 -11.08 3.62 -3.42
N GLU A 126 -10.78 4.37 -4.47
CA GLU A 126 -10.26 3.84 -5.74
C GLU A 126 -8.86 3.25 -5.55
N HIS A 127 -7.98 3.98 -4.85
CA HIS A 127 -6.61 3.55 -4.62
C HIS A 127 -6.55 2.33 -3.69
N ALA A 128 -7.45 2.19 -2.71
CA ALA A 128 -7.56 0.99 -1.90
C ALA A 128 -7.82 -0.27 -2.76
N GLY A 129 -8.70 -0.15 -3.75
CA GLY A 129 -8.95 -1.23 -4.73
C GLY A 129 -7.69 -1.57 -5.52
N TYR A 130 -6.99 -0.56 -6.04
CA TYR A 130 -5.74 -0.70 -6.77
C TYR A 130 -4.65 -1.42 -5.94
N ILE A 131 -4.44 -1.03 -4.69
CA ILE A 131 -3.46 -1.64 -3.80
C ILE A 131 -3.73 -3.13 -3.57
N LEU A 132 -5.01 -3.51 -3.37
CA LEU A 132 -5.38 -4.92 -3.22
C LEU A 132 -5.10 -5.74 -4.48
N GLU A 133 -5.36 -5.17 -5.66
CA GLU A 133 -5.05 -5.81 -6.93
C GLU A 133 -3.55 -6.00 -7.13
N GLU A 134 -2.74 -4.98 -6.84
CA GLU A 134 -1.27 -5.05 -6.93
C GLU A 134 -0.69 -6.09 -5.98
N PHE A 135 -1.19 -6.14 -4.72
CA PHE A 135 -0.79 -7.17 -3.77
C PHE A 135 -1.08 -8.57 -4.30
N LEU A 136 -2.31 -8.82 -4.76
CA LEU A 136 -2.70 -10.14 -5.28
C LEU A 136 -1.94 -10.50 -6.57
N ARG A 137 -1.62 -9.53 -7.42
CA ARG A 137 -0.82 -9.72 -8.63
C ARG A 137 0.62 -10.10 -8.29
N ALA A 138 1.21 -9.49 -7.26
CA ALA A 138 2.55 -9.80 -6.78
C ALA A 138 2.64 -11.17 -6.07
N CYS A 139 1.53 -11.69 -5.53
CA CYS A 139 1.49 -13.02 -4.94
C CYS A 139 1.66 -14.12 -6.00
N SER A 140 2.37 -15.20 -5.64
CA SER A 140 2.42 -16.40 -6.48
C SER A 140 1.02 -17.00 -6.69
N PRO A 141 0.74 -17.66 -7.83
CA PRO A 141 -0.57 -18.27 -8.08
C PRO A 141 -1.04 -19.24 -6.98
N ALA A 142 -0.12 -19.97 -6.37
CA ALA A 142 -0.43 -20.91 -5.27
C ALA A 142 -0.88 -20.17 -3.99
N ALA A 143 -0.30 -18.99 -3.72
CA ALA A 143 -0.58 -18.22 -2.52
C ALA A 143 -1.82 -17.31 -2.64
N ARG A 144 -2.24 -16.94 -3.86
CA ARG A 144 -3.34 -15.97 -4.09
C ARG A 144 -4.65 -16.35 -3.39
N LYS A 145 -5.00 -17.64 -3.38
CA LYS A 145 -6.25 -18.09 -2.75
C LYS A 145 -6.25 -17.82 -1.25
N GLU A 146 -5.17 -18.17 -0.58
CA GLU A 146 -4.99 -17.91 0.85
C GLU A 146 -4.93 -16.42 1.16
N ALA A 147 -4.17 -15.67 0.36
CA ALA A 147 -4.07 -14.22 0.47
C ALA A 147 -5.43 -13.53 0.38
N ARG A 148 -6.29 -13.92 -0.58
CA ARG A 148 -7.66 -13.40 -0.69
C ARG A 148 -8.52 -13.68 0.54
N GLN A 149 -8.44 -14.90 1.09
CA GLN A 149 -9.20 -15.27 2.27
C GLN A 149 -8.77 -14.46 3.50
N ASN A 150 -7.47 -14.30 3.69
CA ASN A 150 -6.90 -13.53 4.78
C ASN A 150 -7.25 -12.04 4.66
N LEU A 151 -7.15 -11.46 3.46
CA LEU A 151 -7.57 -10.08 3.18
C LEU A 151 -9.04 -9.85 3.53
N ALA A 152 -9.94 -10.73 3.11
CA ALA A 152 -11.37 -10.58 3.40
C ALA A 152 -11.66 -10.47 4.91
N VAL A 153 -10.94 -11.23 5.74
CA VAL A 153 -11.06 -11.16 7.21
C VAL A 153 -10.52 -9.84 7.75
N CYS A 154 -9.41 -9.34 7.21
CA CYS A 154 -8.80 -8.08 7.64
C CYS A 154 -9.67 -6.87 7.25
N LEU A 155 -10.19 -6.85 6.01
CA LEU A 155 -10.99 -5.75 5.48
C LEU A 155 -12.26 -5.47 6.29
N VAL A 156 -12.92 -6.51 6.84
CA VAL A 156 -14.07 -6.34 7.72
C VAL A 156 -13.74 -5.47 8.94
N LYS A 157 -12.49 -5.51 9.40
CA LYS A 157 -12.04 -4.77 10.59
C LYS A 157 -11.51 -3.38 10.23
N CYS A 158 -10.70 -3.28 9.17
CA CYS A 158 -9.98 -2.04 8.85
C CYS A 158 -10.75 -1.09 7.92
N ALA A 159 -11.67 -1.62 7.08
CA ALA A 159 -12.46 -0.83 6.13
C ALA A 159 -13.88 -1.41 5.97
N PRO A 160 -14.70 -1.42 7.04
CA PRO A 160 -15.98 -2.15 7.06
C PRO A 160 -16.96 -1.73 5.97
N GLU A 161 -17.08 -0.42 5.68
CA GLU A 161 -18.00 0.10 4.65
C GLU A 161 -17.56 -0.25 3.23
N TRP A 162 -16.27 -0.42 3.01
CA TRP A 162 -15.72 -0.75 1.68
C TRP A 162 -15.57 -2.25 1.43
N THR A 163 -15.73 -3.08 2.48
CA THR A 163 -15.43 -4.52 2.44
C THR A 163 -16.08 -5.23 1.26
N GLU A 164 -17.38 -5.01 1.04
CA GLU A 164 -18.11 -5.70 -0.04
C GLU A 164 -17.54 -5.35 -1.44
N GLY A 165 -17.30 -4.06 -1.68
CA GLY A 165 -16.72 -3.58 -2.94
C GLY A 165 -15.30 -4.08 -3.16
N LEU A 166 -14.45 -4.00 -2.14
CA LEU A 166 -13.05 -4.42 -2.20
C LEU A 166 -12.90 -5.94 -2.38
N VAL A 167 -13.70 -6.74 -1.65
CA VAL A 167 -13.71 -8.21 -1.82
C VAL A 167 -14.20 -8.59 -3.21
N ARG A 168 -15.18 -7.88 -3.75
CA ARG A 168 -15.66 -8.09 -5.12
C ARG A 168 -14.54 -7.80 -6.12
N ALA A 169 -13.84 -6.67 -6.00
CA ALA A 169 -12.70 -6.33 -6.87
C ALA A 169 -11.61 -7.40 -6.82
N CYS A 170 -11.23 -7.88 -5.62
CA CYS A 170 -10.27 -8.98 -5.44
C CYS A 170 -10.64 -10.28 -6.18
N ASN A 171 -11.93 -10.57 -6.34
CA ASN A 171 -12.40 -11.79 -7.00
C ASN A 171 -12.37 -11.70 -8.53
N TYR A 172 -12.38 -10.50 -9.10
CA TYR A 172 -12.31 -10.28 -10.56
C TYR A 172 -10.87 -10.15 -11.07
N SER A 173 -9.89 -9.90 -10.21
CA SER A 173 -8.47 -9.88 -10.59
C SER A 173 -8.00 -11.30 -10.97
N LYS A 174 -7.78 -11.54 -12.25
CA LYS A 174 -7.34 -12.82 -12.83
C LYS A 174 -5.84 -13.03 -12.67
#